data_4b03c070ed5a0a883d1e4384fdbe3bed
#
_entry.id   4b03c070ed5a0a883d1e4384fdbe3bed
#
_cell.length_a   1.000
_cell.length_b   1.000
_cell.length_c   1.000
_cell.angle_alpha   90.00
_cell.angle_beta   90.00
_cell.angle_gamma   90.00
#
_symmetry.space_group_name_H-M   'P 1'
#
loop_
_entity.id
_entity.type
_entity.pdbx_description
1 polymer ?
#
loop_
_entity_poly.entity_id
_entity_poly.type
_entity_poly.pdbx_seq_one_letter_code
_entity_poly.pdbx_strand_id
1 'polypeptide(L)'
;MSDVLAAPLGQWLSSAGATLLLIALAEIGDKSQLVCMTLAARHRPAPVIIGAISAFAILNLLAVLFGAAVAAWLPEWLVILAVALLFAVFGISSLRYREEEEDETVEEKPGHNVFVTTFLLIFLAEFGDKTQIAVAGLGSTSAASAVWVGATLALACTSILGVIAGRK
;
A
#
# COMPACT_ATOMS: atom_id res chain seq x y z
N MET A 1 17.85 -17.70 -5.36
CA MET A 1 16.43 -17.44 -5.60
C MET A 1 15.51 -18.29 -4.70
N SER A 2 15.98 -19.43 -4.18
CA SER A 2 15.27 -20.28 -3.20
C SER A 2 15.23 -19.68 -1.77
N ASP A 3 16.24 -18.93 -1.36
CA ASP A 3 16.37 -18.45 0.02
C ASP A 3 15.48 -17.24 0.35
N VAL A 4 15.03 -16.50 -0.66
CA VAL A 4 14.10 -15.36 -0.50
C VAL A 4 12.68 -15.82 -0.17
N LEU A 5 12.33 -17.09 -0.48
CA LEU A 5 11.01 -17.67 -0.22
C LEU A 5 10.97 -18.52 1.07
N ALA A 6 12.12 -18.84 1.66
CA ALA A 6 12.26 -19.76 2.79
C ALA A 6 12.91 -19.10 4.03
N ALA A 7 12.59 -17.84 4.32
CA ALA A 7 12.98 -17.24 5.58
C ALA A 7 12.40 -18.06 6.76
N PRO A 8 13.16 -18.28 7.85
CA PRO A 8 12.63 -18.91 9.06
C PRO A 8 11.32 -18.22 9.49
N LEU A 9 10.34 -18.98 9.90
CA LEU A 9 8.98 -18.47 10.21
C LEU A 9 9.02 -17.23 11.13
N GLY A 10 9.92 -17.22 12.13
CA GLY A 10 10.07 -16.07 13.02
C GLY A 10 10.55 -14.80 12.29
N GLN A 11 11.49 -14.93 11.38
CA GLN A 11 11.97 -13.80 10.58
C GLN A 11 10.91 -13.33 9.58
N TRP A 12 10.18 -14.26 8.99
CA TRP A 12 9.06 -13.93 8.10
C TRP A 12 7.97 -13.15 8.84
N LEU A 13 7.55 -13.60 10.02
CA LEU A 13 6.55 -12.94 10.85
C LEU A 13 6.99 -11.55 11.31
N SER A 14 8.27 -11.40 11.71
CA SER A 14 8.81 -10.09 12.11
C SER A 14 8.83 -9.11 10.93
N SER A 15 9.23 -9.54 9.74
CA SER A 15 9.22 -8.71 8.54
C SER A 15 7.80 -8.32 8.12
N ALA A 16 6.85 -9.26 8.15
CA ALA A 16 5.46 -8.99 7.84
C ALA A 16 4.83 -8.03 8.86
N GLY A 17 5.07 -8.23 10.14
CA GLY A 17 4.58 -7.37 11.21
C GLY A 17 5.18 -5.96 11.17
N ALA A 18 6.48 -5.84 10.95
CA ALA A 18 7.15 -4.54 10.80
C ALA A 18 6.60 -3.79 9.58
N THR A 19 6.47 -4.46 8.43
CA THR A 19 5.88 -3.87 7.23
C THR A 19 4.45 -3.42 7.46
N LEU A 20 3.63 -4.26 8.11
CA LEU A 20 2.24 -3.93 8.44
C LEU A 20 2.17 -2.66 9.29
N LEU A 21 2.96 -2.57 10.35
CA LEU A 21 2.96 -1.40 11.23
C LEU A 21 3.44 -0.14 10.51
N LEU A 22 4.55 -0.23 9.75
CA LEU A 22 5.11 0.92 9.04
C LEU A 22 4.13 1.45 7.99
N ILE A 23 3.57 0.57 7.16
CA ILE A 23 2.64 0.98 6.10
C ILE A 23 1.31 1.46 6.71
N ALA A 24 0.77 0.79 7.72
CA ALA A 24 -0.46 1.23 8.37
C ALA A 24 -0.31 2.64 8.97
N LEU A 25 0.80 2.93 9.66
CA LEU A 25 1.06 4.26 10.21
C LEU A 25 1.25 5.33 9.12
N ALA A 26 1.88 4.97 8.00
CA ALA A 26 2.10 5.89 6.88
C ALA A 26 0.81 6.23 6.12
N GLU A 27 -0.19 5.34 6.17
CA GLU A 27 -1.42 5.42 5.35
C GLU A 27 -2.68 5.77 6.14
N ILE A 28 -2.58 6.00 7.45
CA ILE A 28 -3.73 6.51 8.23
C ILE A 28 -4.06 7.93 7.75
N GLY A 29 -5.27 8.09 7.21
CA GLY A 29 -5.74 9.39 6.71
C GLY A 29 -5.41 9.65 5.24
N ASP A 30 -4.86 8.68 4.50
CA ASP A 30 -4.49 8.88 3.10
C ASP A 30 -5.69 8.90 2.12
N LYS A 31 -5.44 9.36 0.89
CA LYS A 31 -6.45 9.56 -0.19
C LYS A 31 -7.28 8.31 -0.46
N SER A 32 -6.66 7.13 -0.51
CA SER A 32 -7.35 5.86 -0.72
C SER A 32 -8.39 5.54 0.35
N GLN A 33 -8.12 5.92 1.60
CA GLN A 33 -9.08 5.79 2.69
C GLN A 33 -10.30 6.69 2.47
N LEU A 34 -10.10 7.93 1.97
CA LEU A 34 -11.19 8.86 1.63
C LEU A 34 -12.02 8.34 0.45
N VAL A 35 -11.39 7.76 -0.58
CA VAL A 35 -12.08 7.11 -1.70
C VAL A 35 -12.96 5.97 -1.19
N CYS A 36 -12.44 5.08 -0.36
CA CYS A 36 -13.21 4.00 0.25
C CYS A 36 -14.38 4.51 1.10
N MET A 37 -14.17 5.59 1.87
CA MET A 37 -15.20 6.24 2.68
C MET A 37 -16.33 6.80 1.81
N THR A 38 -16.00 7.55 0.77
CA THR A 38 -16.98 8.19 -0.15
C THR A 38 -17.80 7.14 -0.91
N LEU A 39 -17.15 6.08 -1.42
CA LEU A 39 -17.83 5.00 -2.13
C LEU A 39 -18.74 4.19 -1.19
N ALA A 40 -18.30 3.92 0.03
CA ALA A 40 -19.07 3.17 1.02
C ALA A 40 -20.27 3.94 1.56
N ALA A 41 -20.25 5.29 1.53
CA ALA A 41 -21.40 6.13 1.86
C ALA A 41 -22.55 5.98 0.87
N ARG A 42 -22.25 5.61 -0.40
CA ARG A 42 -23.22 5.52 -1.50
C ARG A 42 -23.53 4.09 -1.94
N HIS A 43 -22.66 3.14 -1.64
CA HIS A 43 -22.72 1.78 -2.15
C HIS A 43 -22.58 0.71 -1.06
N ARG A 44 -22.83 -0.55 -1.44
CA ARG A 44 -22.61 -1.69 -0.54
C ARG A 44 -21.11 -1.82 -0.19
N PRO A 45 -20.76 -2.06 1.09
CA PRO A 45 -19.38 -2.05 1.53
C PRO A 45 -18.55 -3.20 0.95
N ALA A 46 -19.14 -4.37 0.75
CA ALA A 46 -18.38 -5.55 0.31
C ALA A 46 -17.67 -5.37 -1.05
N PRO A 47 -18.32 -4.91 -2.14
CA PRO A 47 -17.63 -4.67 -3.40
C PRO A 47 -16.57 -3.54 -3.30
N VAL A 48 -16.77 -2.54 -2.44
CA VAL A 48 -15.76 -1.49 -2.19
C VAL A 48 -14.52 -2.10 -1.53
N ILE A 49 -14.70 -2.86 -0.44
CA ILE A 49 -13.59 -3.51 0.28
C ILE A 49 -12.83 -4.47 -0.64
N ILE A 50 -13.54 -5.35 -1.37
CA ILE A 50 -12.90 -6.34 -2.24
C ILE A 50 -12.16 -5.65 -3.39
N GLY A 51 -12.75 -4.59 -3.99
CA GLY A 51 -12.10 -3.80 -5.04
C GLY A 51 -10.81 -3.16 -4.54
N ALA A 52 -10.85 -2.51 -3.38
CA ALA A 52 -9.69 -1.89 -2.76
C ALA A 52 -8.57 -2.91 -2.45
N ILE A 53 -8.90 -4.00 -1.76
CA ILE A 53 -7.93 -5.04 -1.40
C ILE A 53 -7.30 -5.66 -2.66
N SER A 54 -8.10 -5.89 -3.71
CA SER A 54 -7.59 -6.44 -4.97
C SER A 54 -6.60 -5.48 -5.66
N ALA A 55 -6.90 -4.19 -5.67
CA ALA A 55 -6.00 -3.16 -6.21
C ALA A 55 -4.68 -3.13 -5.44
N PHE A 56 -4.72 -3.06 -4.12
CA PHE A 56 -3.53 -3.04 -3.27
C PHE A 56 -2.72 -4.34 -3.36
N ALA A 57 -3.37 -5.50 -3.43
CA ALA A 57 -2.67 -6.77 -3.57
C ALA A 57 -1.83 -6.82 -4.87
N ILE A 58 -2.40 -6.33 -5.98
CA ILE A 58 -1.69 -6.27 -7.26
C ILE A 58 -0.59 -5.21 -7.24
N LEU A 59 -0.87 -4.02 -6.73
CA LEU A 59 0.10 -2.93 -6.63
C LEU A 59 1.30 -3.34 -5.76
N ASN A 60 1.06 -3.92 -4.60
CA ASN A 60 2.11 -4.40 -3.71
C ASN A 60 2.90 -5.57 -4.32
N LEU A 61 2.24 -6.45 -5.08
CA LEU A 61 2.93 -7.51 -5.81
C LEU A 61 3.90 -6.94 -6.83
N LEU A 62 3.45 -5.99 -7.63
CA LEU A 62 4.31 -5.30 -8.60
C LEU A 62 5.48 -4.58 -7.91
N ALA A 63 5.21 -3.93 -6.78
CA ALA A 63 6.24 -3.22 -6.01
C ALA A 63 7.31 -4.16 -5.45
N VAL A 64 6.94 -5.28 -4.82
CA VAL A 64 7.93 -6.23 -4.27
C VAL A 64 8.70 -6.96 -5.37
N LEU A 65 8.08 -7.27 -6.49
CA LEU A 65 8.76 -7.87 -7.65
C LEU A 65 9.77 -6.90 -8.24
N PHE A 66 9.40 -5.63 -8.39
CA PHE A 66 10.31 -4.58 -8.85
C PHE A 66 11.47 -4.38 -7.87
N GLY A 67 11.19 -4.28 -6.56
CA GLY A 67 12.22 -4.16 -5.52
C GLY A 67 13.20 -5.33 -5.51
N ALA A 68 12.70 -6.56 -5.61
CA ALA A 68 13.53 -7.75 -5.69
C ALA A 68 14.39 -7.79 -6.98
N ALA A 69 13.83 -7.34 -8.11
CA ALA A 69 14.55 -7.23 -9.37
C ALA A 69 15.69 -6.20 -9.28
N VAL A 70 15.42 -5.03 -8.71
CA VAL A 70 16.45 -3.98 -8.50
C VAL A 70 17.54 -4.48 -7.57
N ALA A 71 17.20 -5.16 -6.48
CA ALA A 71 18.16 -5.73 -5.53
C ALA A 71 19.09 -6.78 -6.16
N ALA A 72 18.63 -7.48 -7.20
CA ALA A 72 19.45 -8.45 -7.91
C ALA A 72 20.58 -7.81 -8.75
N TRP A 73 20.49 -6.51 -9.06
CA TRP A 73 21.45 -5.78 -9.88
C TRP A 73 22.37 -4.86 -9.08
N LEU A 74 21.94 -4.45 -7.89
CA LEU A 74 22.65 -3.50 -7.05
C LEU A 74 23.36 -4.19 -5.88
N PRO A 75 24.52 -3.68 -5.44
CA PRO A 75 25.15 -4.11 -4.20
C PRO A 75 24.23 -3.87 -2.99
N GLU A 76 24.18 -4.82 -2.06
CA GLU A 76 23.28 -4.81 -0.90
C GLU A 76 23.38 -3.50 -0.08
N TRP A 77 24.61 -3.01 0.16
CA TRP A 77 24.82 -1.77 0.92
C TRP A 77 24.19 -0.54 0.24
N LEU A 78 24.18 -0.50 -1.10
CA LEU A 78 23.59 0.60 -1.86
C LEU A 78 22.04 0.56 -1.77
N VAL A 79 21.46 -0.64 -1.82
CA VAL A 79 20.02 -0.84 -1.64
C VAL A 79 19.59 -0.41 -0.24
N ILE A 80 20.31 -0.84 0.80
CA ILE A 80 20.01 -0.47 2.19
C ILE A 80 20.11 1.05 2.38
N LEU A 81 21.14 1.68 1.83
CA LEU A 81 21.31 3.14 1.91
C LEU A 81 20.18 3.88 1.20
N ALA A 82 19.80 3.43 -0.01
CA ALA A 82 18.72 4.04 -0.77
C ALA A 82 17.38 3.94 -0.04
N VAL A 83 17.07 2.77 0.53
CA VAL A 83 15.86 2.54 1.33
C VAL A 83 15.85 3.40 2.60
N ALA A 84 16.98 3.49 3.31
CA ALA A 84 17.10 4.33 4.51
C ALA A 84 16.89 5.82 4.18
N LEU A 85 17.49 6.32 3.11
CA LEU A 85 17.30 7.69 2.64
C LEU A 85 15.85 7.97 2.23
N LEU A 86 15.22 7.03 1.54
CA LEU A 86 13.83 7.12 1.13
C LEU A 86 12.89 7.28 2.36
N PHE A 87 13.04 6.41 3.36
CA PHE A 87 12.24 6.52 4.58
C PHE A 87 12.56 7.79 5.39
N ALA A 88 13.82 8.25 5.41
CA ALA A 88 14.18 9.51 6.03
C ALA A 88 13.48 10.70 5.33
N VAL A 89 13.51 10.73 3.99
CA VAL A 89 12.83 11.76 3.20
C VAL A 89 11.31 11.72 3.45
N PHE A 90 10.69 10.55 3.44
CA PHE A 90 9.26 10.42 3.71
C PHE A 90 8.90 10.84 5.14
N GLY A 91 9.70 10.42 6.13
CA GLY A 91 9.48 10.83 7.51
C GLY A 91 9.57 12.35 7.69
N ILE A 92 10.58 12.99 7.11
CA ILE A 92 10.74 14.45 7.14
C ILE A 92 9.59 15.14 6.36
N SER A 93 9.23 14.62 5.20
CA SER A 93 8.11 15.15 4.41
C SER A 93 6.79 15.07 5.18
N SER A 94 6.49 13.93 5.79
CA SER A 94 5.26 13.75 6.59
C SER A 94 5.19 14.70 7.79
N LEU A 95 6.32 15.06 8.38
CA LEU A 95 6.37 16.07 9.45
C LEU A 95 6.17 17.50 8.96
N ARG A 96 6.46 17.77 7.68
CA ARG A 96 6.36 19.11 7.08
C ARG A 96 5.07 19.34 6.30
N TYR A 97 4.42 18.29 5.82
CA TYR A 97 3.21 18.39 5.01
C TYR A 97 2.01 18.75 5.91
N ARG A 98 1.51 19.94 5.69
CA ARG A 98 0.16 20.34 6.07
C ARG A 98 -0.70 19.93 4.87
N GLU A 99 -1.67 19.07 5.07
CA GLU A 99 -2.59 18.59 4.04
C GLU A 99 -3.18 19.77 3.27
N GLU A 100 -2.82 19.94 2.01
CA GLU A 100 -3.67 20.63 1.06
C GLU A 100 -4.73 19.60 0.67
N GLU A 101 -5.96 19.83 1.13
CA GLU A 101 -7.14 19.08 0.72
C GLU A 101 -7.33 19.29 -0.80
N GLU A 102 -6.70 18.45 -1.60
CA GLU A 102 -7.12 18.30 -2.98
C GLU A 102 -8.44 17.55 -2.97
N ASP A 103 -9.54 18.29 -3.18
CA ASP A 103 -10.88 17.77 -3.44
C ASP A 103 -10.85 16.94 -4.74
N GLU A 104 -10.35 15.71 -4.68
CA GLU A 104 -10.54 14.74 -5.74
C GLU A 104 -12.02 14.31 -5.72
N THR A 105 -12.84 15.02 -6.49
CA THR A 105 -14.22 14.64 -6.75
C THR A 105 -14.22 13.31 -7.50
N VAL A 106 -14.65 12.26 -6.82
CA VAL A 106 -14.82 10.93 -7.41
C VAL A 106 -15.96 11.00 -8.43
N GLU A 107 -15.63 11.16 -9.72
CA GLU A 107 -16.62 11.11 -10.81
C GLU A 107 -17.05 9.67 -11.05
N GLU A 108 -18.23 9.32 -10.55
CA GLU A 108 -18.89 8.05 -10.85
C GLU A 108 -19.64 8.13 -12.17
N LYS A 109 -19.31 7.25 -13.12
CA LYS A 109 -20.15 7.04 -14.31
C LYS A 109 -21.30 6.10 -13.97
N PRO A 110 -22.57 6.47 -14.23
CA PRO A 110 -23.72 5.62 -13.97
C PRO A 110 -23.63 4.29 -14.73
N GLY A 111 -23.80 3.16 -14.04
CA GLY A 111 -23.87 1.82 -14.66
C GLY A 111 -22.63 0.95 -14.52
N HIS A 112 -21.57 1.39 -13.86
CA HIS A 112 -20.39 0.55 -13.63
C HIS A 112 -20.51 -0.30 -12.36
N ASN A 113 -19.89 -1.49 -12.40
CA ASN A 113 -19.81 -2.37 -11.23
C ASN A 113 -18.93 -1.70 -10.16
N VAL A 114 -19.48 -1.48 -8.95
CA VAL A 114 -18.81 -0.81 -7.83
C VAL A 114 -17.44 -1.42 -7.53
N PHE A 115 -17.29 -2.75 -7.66
CA PHE A 115 -15.99 -3.42 -7.52
C PHE A 115 -14.97 -2.89 -8.54
N VAL A 116 -15.36 -2.82 -9.83
CA VAL A 116 -14.46 -2.38 -10.91
C VAL A 116 -14.12 -0.90 -10.75
N THR A 117 -15.11 -0.09 -10.39
CA THR A 117 -14.90 1.34 -10.14
C THR A 117 -13.91 1.55 -8.98
N THR A 118 -14.13 0.89 -7.84
CA THR A 118 -13.22 1.00 -6.69
C THR A 118 -11.82 0.51 -7.03
N PHE A 119 -11.74 -0.64 -7.71
CA PHE A 119 -10.45 -1.20 -8.13
C PHE A 119 -9.67 -0.22 -9.00
N LEU A 120 -10.31 0.32 -10.05
CA LEU A 120 -9.64 1.23 -10.99
C LEU A 120 -9.26 2.56 -10.34
N LEU A 121 -10.14 3.14 -9.52
CA LEU A 121 -9.84 4.40 -8.82
C LEU A 121 -8.62 4.24 -7.91
N ILE A 122 -8.61 3.22 -7.06
CA ILE A 122 -7.48 2.98 -6.16
C ILE A 122 -6.24 2.58 -6.94
N PHE A 123 -6.36 1.70 -7.93
CA PHE A 123 -5.22 1.28 -8.73
C PHE A 123 -4.53 2.46 -9.43
N LEU A 124 -5.32 3.37 -10.02
CA LEU A 124 -4.77 4.54 -10.72
C LEU A 124 -4.24 5.60 -9.75
N ALA A 125 -4.94 5.85 -8.65
CA ALA A 125 -4.53 6.84 -7.65
C ALA A 125 -3.23 6.46 -6.94
N GLU A 126 -3.06 5.15 -6.66
CA GLU A 126 -1.91 4.63 -5.91
C GLU A 126 -0.76 4.14 -6.80
N PHE A 127 -0.95 4.12 -8.13
CA PHE A 127 0.10 3.66 -9.04
C PHE A 127 1.29 4.62 -9.05
N GLY A 128 2.42 4.15 -8.53
CA GLY A 128 3.65 4.95 -8.42
C GLY A 128 3.72 5.88 -7.21
N ASP A 129 2.79 5.76 -6.26
CA ASP A 129 2.82 6.57 -5.04
C ASP A 129 3.96 6.17 -4.09
N LYS A 130 4.22 7.03 -3.10
CA LYS A 130 5.23 6.88 -2.04
C LYS A 130 5.22 5.50 -1.38
N THR A 131 4.03 4.96 -1.12
CA THR A 131 3.86 3.64 -0.50
C THR A 131 4.35 2.51 -1.38
N GLN A 132 4.12 2.56 -2.68
CA GLN A 132 4.68 1.58 -3.60
C GLN A 132 6.21 1.57 -3.60
N ILE A 133 6.83 2.76 -3.55
CA ILE A 133 8.30 2.88 -3.48
C ILE A 133 8.80 2.34 -2.14
N ALA A 134 8.10 2.60 -1.03
CA ALA A 134 8.43 2.06 0.27
C ALA A 134 8.32 0.53 0.31
N VAL A 135 7.25 -0.03 -0.25
CA VAL A 135 7.04 -1.49 -0.36
C VAL A 135 8.10 -2.15 -1.24
N ALA A 136 8.48 -1.52 -2.36
CA ALA A 136 9.58 -1.98 -3.20
C ALA A 136 10.91 -1.98 -2.44
N GLY A 137 11.20 -0.92 -1.70
CA GLY A 137 12.38 -0.81 -0.85
C GLY A 137 12.43 -1.89 0.23
N LEU A 138 11.35 -2.12 0.96
CA LEU A 138 11.26 -3.19 1.95
C LEU A 138 11.38 -4.58 1.31
N GLY A 139 10.76 -4.79 0.15
CA GLY A 139 10.83 -6.05 -0.61
C GLY A 139 12.21 -6.36 -1.17
N SER A 140 13.07 -5.35 -1.34
CA SER A 140 14.46 -5.53 -1.77
C SER A 140 15.40 -5.97 -0.64
N THR A 141 15.05 -5.68 0.62
CA THR A 141 15.89 -5.95 1.81
C THR A 141 15.34 -7.05 2.72
N SER A 142 14.11 -7.49 2.50
CA SER A 142 13.40 -8.47 3.32
C SER A 142 12.71 -9.52 2.45
N ALA A 143 12.16 -10.57 3.06
CA ALA A 143 11.40 -11.58 2.33
C ALA A 143 10.21 -10.94 1.59
N ALA A 144 10.24 -10.95 0.26
CA ALA A 144 9.25 -10.30 -0.59
C ALA A 144 7.81 -10.73 -0.28
N SER A 145 7.58 -12.01 0.04
CA SER A 145 6.27 -12.54 0.45
C SER A 145 5.78 -11.98 1.78
N ALA A 146 6.68 -11.79 2.76
CA ALA A 146 6.35 -11.21 4.06
C ALA A 146 5.97 -9.73 3.90
N VAL A 147 6.73 -8.99 3.10
CA VAL A 147 6.47 -7.58 2.80
C VAL A 147 5.14 -7.43 2.06
N TRP A 148 4.88 -8.25 1.05
CA TRP A 148 3.61 -8.25 0.31
C TRP A 148 2.41 -8.48 1.23
N VAL A 149 2.47 -9.50 2.09
CA VAL A 149 1.39 -9.79 3.05
C VAL A 149 1.21 -8.64 4.03
N GLY A 150 2.31 -8.15 4.64
CA GLY A 150 2.26 -7.07 5.62
C GLY A 150 1.67 -5.78 5.04
N ALA A 151 2.14 -5.35 3.86
CA ALA A 151 1.65 -4.16 3.19
C ALA A 151 0.17 -4.30 2.76
N THR A 152 -0.20 -5.43 2.18
CA THR A 152 -1.58 -5.67 1.75
C THR A 152 -2.55 -5.70 2.93
N LEU A 153 -2.17 -6.32 4.04
CA LEU A 153 -2.98 -6.30 5.26
C LEU A 153 -3.09 -4.90 5.86
N ALA A 154 -2.01 -4.11 5.87
CA ALA A 154 -2.04 -2.73 6.34
C ALA A 154 -3.08 -1.91 5.56
N LEU A 155 -2.99 -1.93 4.22
CA LEU A 155 -3.89 -1.19 3.34
C LEU A 155 -5.34 -1.74 3.36
N ALA A 156 -5.52 -3.03 3.57
CA ALA A 156 -6.84 -3.61 3.81
C ALA A 156 -7.46 -3.08 5.11
N CYS A 157 -6.69 -3.01 6.19
CA CYS A 157 -7.17 -2.47 7.46
C CYS A 157 -7.56 -0.99 7.35
N THR A 158 -6.73 -0.14 6.73
CA THR A 158 -7.04 1.28 6.52
C THR A 158 -8.26 1.47 5.63
N SER A 159 -8.42 0.67 4.56
CA SER A 159 -9.61 0.68 3.70
C SER A 159 -10.89 0.28 4.45
N ILE A 160 -10.81 -0.76 5.27
CA ILE A 160 -11.95 -1.20 6.11
C ILE A 160 -12.34 -0.09 7.09
N LEU A 161 -11.37 0.57 7.71
CA LEU A 161 -11.62 1.73 8.58
C LEU A 161 -12.30 2.86 7.82
N GLY A 162 -11.85 3.18 6.61
CA GLY A 162 -12.49 4.15 5.71
C GLY A 162 -13.94 3.78 5.39
N VAL A 163 -14.19 2.53 5.02
CA VAL A 163 -15.55 2.03 4.74
C VAL A 163 -16.47 2.13 5.97
N ILE A 164 -15.96 1.81 7.16
CA ILE A 164 -16.74 1.91 8.40
C ILE A 164 -17.06 3.39 8.71
N ALA A 165 -16.08 4.28 8.52
CA ALA A 165 -16.27 5.72 8.73
C ALA A 165 -17.29 6.33 7.75
N GLY A 166 -17.27 5.91 6.48
CA GLY A 166 -18.19 6.42 5.44
C GLY A 166 -19.64 5.96 5.60
N ARG A 167 -19.91 4.99 6.48
CA ARG A 167 -21.26 4.48 6.74
C ARG A 167 -21.94 5.11 7.96
N LYS A 168 -21.24 5.94 8.71
CA LYS A 168 -21.80 6.70 9.85
C LYS A 168 -22.31 8.06 9.40
#